data_99b3f14cfb86efef12d9aec39060a497
#
_entry.id   99b3f14cfb86efef12d9aec39060a497
#
_cell.length_a   1.000
_cell.length_b   1.000
_cell.length_c   1.000
_cell.angle_alpha   90.00
_cell.angle_beta   90.00
_cell.angle_gamma   90.00
#
_symmetry.space_group_name_H-M   'P 1'
#
loop_
_entity.id
_entity.type
_entity.pdbx_description
1 polymer ?
#
loop_
_entity_poly.entity_id
_entity_poly.type
_entity_poly.pdbx_seq_one_letter_code
_entity_poly.pdbx_strand_id
1 'polypeptide(L)'
;KKQEGISFVLADMDQPGITVRPIPDMSGHAEFCEVFFDDARTPQGNLVGELNKGWTVAKSLLGFERIFIGSPKLPEYALEVLETVASARGVLDDPVFRDKYVRLQLDVEHLGASYKHYADIVARGETLGADVSMLKVWATEAFQKAADLIIETAGPLGAMKGATRIGHVDVNVLAPFYKARPATIYGGSNEIQRNILSKAVLGL
;
A
#
# COMPACT_ATOMS: atom_id res chain seq x y z
N LYS A 1 -18.97 -11.07 24.07
CA LYS A 1 -17.91 -10.12 23.64
C LYS A 1 -18.31 -9.51 22.30
N LYS A 2 -17.77 -8.31 21.96
CA LYS A 2 -18.14 -7.57 20.73
C LYS A 2 -17.95 -8.38 19.44
N GLN A 3 -17.03 -9.34 19.42
CA GLN A 3 -16.73 -10.18 18.26
C GLN A 3 -17.43 -11.57 18.30
N GLU A 4 -18.15 -11.87 19.35
CA GLU A 4 -18.95 -13.10 19.45
C GLU A 4 -20.20 -12.95 18.57
N GLY A 5 -20.51 -14.00 17.80
CA GLY A 5 -21.63 -13.97 16.85
C GLY A 5 -21.26 -13.56 15.42
N ILE A 6 -20.02 -13.17 15.15
CA ILE A 6 -19.55 -12.90 13.78
C ILE A 6 -19.24 -14.22 13.09
N SER A 7 -19.82 -14.44 11.91
CA SER A 7 -19.51 -15.56 11.01
C SER A 7 -18.84 -15.04 9.74
N PHE A 8 -18.02 -15.89 9.11
CA PHE A 8 -17.37 -15.57 7.84
C PHE A 8 -18.03 -16.43 6.75
N VAL A 9 -18.59 -15.79 5.74
CA VAL A 9 -19.27 -16.48 4.64
C VAL A 9 -18.76 -15.96 3.30
N LEU A 10 -18.72 -16.83 2.30
CA LEU A 10 -18.44 -16.45 0.91
C LEU A 10 -19.78 -16.20 0.21
N ALA A 11 -19.87 -15.14 -0.53
CA ALA A 11 -21.04 -14.82 -1.35
C ALA A 11 -20.60 -14.55 -2.79
N ASP A 12 -21.40 -15.04 -3.75
CA ASP A 12 -21.23 -14.66 -5.13
C ASP A 12 -21.61 -13.17 -5.27
N MET A 13 -20.72 -12.38 -5.85
CA MET A 13 -20.96 -10.95 -6.03
C MET A 13 -21.89 -10.66 -7.22
N ASP A 14 -22.00 -11.60 -8.18
CA ASP A 14 -22.91 -11.52 -9.32
C ASP A 14 -24.23 -12.25 -9.02
N GLN A 15 -25.04 -11.66 -8.15
CA GLN A 15 -26.35 -12.19 -7.77
C GLN A 15 -27.36 -11.07 -7.51
N PRO A 16 -28.68 -11.38 -7.57
CA PRO A 16 -29.72 -10.44 -7.13
C PRO A 16 -29.50 -10.02 -5.67
N GLY A 17 -29.72 -8.75 -5.39
CA GLY A 17 -29.57 -8.18 -4.04
C GLY A 17 -28.16 -7.71 -3.71
N ILE A 18 -27.18 -7.83 -4.62
CA ILE A 18 -25.86 -7.20 -4.45
C ILE A 18 -25.69 -6.11 -5.51
N THR A 19 -25.39 -4.90 -5.05
CA THR A 19 -25.08 -3.76 -5.92
C THR A 19 -23.71 -3.20 -5.55
N VAL A 20 -22.83 -3.10 -6.53
CA VAL A 20 -21.48 -2.51 -6.38
C VAL A 20 -21.47 -1.16 -7.08
N ARG A 21 -21.11 -0.09 -6.37
CA ARG A 21 -20.95 1.26 -6.90
C ARG A 21 -19.51 1.72 -6.76
N PRO A 22 -18.79 1.98 -7.88
CA PRO A 22 -17.43 2.51 -7.83
C PRO A 22 -17.39 3.90 -7.17
N ILE A 23 -16.36 4.14 -6.36
CA ILE A 23 -16.06 5.45 -5.75
C ILE A 23 -14.84 6.02 -6.47
N PRO A 24 -14.99 7.07 -7.31
CA PRO A 24 -13.84 7.72 -7.93
C PRO A 24 -13.02 8.45 -6.86
N ASP A 25 -11.72 8.22 -6.86
CA ASP A 25 -10.76 8.91 -6.01
C ASP A 25 -10.24 10.22 -6.64
N MET A 26 -9.31 10.89 -5.96
CA MET A 26 -8.70 12.15 -6.44
C MET A 26 -7.89 11.98 -7.73
N SER A 27 -7.43 10.77 -8.05
CA SER A 27 -6.72 10.47 -9.30
C SER A 27 -7.69 10.32 -10.49
N GLY A 28 -8.99 10.18 -10.22
CA GLY A 28 -10.03 9.88 -11.19
C GLY A 28 -10.20 8.39 -11.47
N HIS A 29 -9.52 7.52 -10.74
CA HIS A 29 -9.70 6.07 -10.77
C HIS A 29 -10.65 5.62 -9.67
N ALA A 30 -11.31 4.49 -9.86
CA ALA A 30 -12.23 3.90 -8.89
C ALA A 30 -11.60 2.63 -8.30
N GLU A 31 -10.69 2.80 -7.35
CA GLU A 31 -10.04 1.69 -6.63
C GLU A 31 -10.88 1.18 -5.44
N PHE A 32 -11.87 1.96 -5.03
CA PHE A 32 -12.80 1.63 -3.95
C PHE A 32 -14.24 1.55 -4.46
N CYS A 33 -15.09 0.86 -3.72
CA CYS A 33 -16.51 0.76 -4.04
C CYS A 33 -17.36 0.74 -2.76
N GLU A 34 -18.63 1.14 -2.92
CA GLU A 34 -19.69 0.83 -1.98
C GLU A 34 -20.36 -0.48 -2.42
N VAL A 35 -20.62 -1.36 -1.48
CA VAL A 35 -21.37 -2.60 -1.74
C VAL A 35 -22.63 -2.61 -0.90
N PHE A 36 -23.77 -2.74 -1.55
CA PHE A 36 -25.06 -2.82 -0.92
C PHE A 36 -25.58 -4.25 -0.99
N PHE A 37 -26.08 -4.74 0.13
CA PHE A 37 -26.69 -6.06 0.27
C PHE A 37 -28.16 -5.88 0.61
N ASP A 38 -29.05 -6.27 -0.31
CA ASP A 38 -30.49 -6.22 -0.14
C ASP A 38 -31.04 -7.65 -0.35
N ASP A 39 -31.34 -8.32 0.73
CA ASP A 39 -31.81 -9.72 0.76
C ASP A 39 -30.91 -10.70 -0.03
N ALA A 40 -29.59 -10.41 -0.08
CA ALA A 40 -28.62 -11.28 -0.73
C ALA A 40 -28.51 -12.63 0.00
N ARG A 41 -28.37 -13.72 -0.75
CA ARG A 41 -28.38 -15.08 -0.22
C ARG A 41 -27.11 -15.83 -0.59
N THR A 42 -26.63 -16.65 0.34
CA THR A 42 -25.52 -17.57 0.09
C THR A 42 -25.85 -18.95 0.65
N PRO A 43 -25.43 -20.04 -0.02
CA PRO A 43 -25.61 -21.38 0.51
C PRO A 43 -24.92 -21.55 1.86
N GLN A 44 -25.53 -22.34 2.75
CA GLN A 44 -24.94 -22.62 4.06
C GLN A 44 -23.54 -23.26 3.96
N GLY A 45 -23.28 -24.02 2.89
CA GLY A 45 -21.97 -24.62 2.62
C GLY A 45 -20.84 -23.61 2.36
N ASN A 46 -21.18 -22.33 2.11
CA ASN A 46 -20.20 -21.25 1.94
C ASN A 46 -19.74 -20.63 3.27
N LEU A 47 -20.18 -21.19 4.42
CA LEU A 47 -19.66 -20.81 5.73
C LEU A 47 -18.19 -21.26 5.84
N VAL A 48 -17.30 -20.32 6.13
CA VAL A 48 -15.87 -20.58 6.35
C VAL A 48 -15.61 -20.76 7.83
N GLY A 49 -15.17 -21.96 8.22
CA GLY A 49 -14.97 -22.32 9.62
C GLY A 49 -16.29 -22.60 10.36
N GLU A 50 -16.38 -22.22 11.61
CA GLU A 50 -17.54 -22.45 12.46
C GLU A 50 -18.45 -21.23 12.54
N LEU A 51 -19.73 -21.47 12.70
CA LEU A 51 -20.73 -20.43 12.98
C LEU A 51 -20.32 -19.62 14.22
N ASN A 52 -20.40 -18.30 14.15
CA ASN A 52 -20.01 -17.36 15.21
C ASN A 52 -18.50 -17.36 15.57
N LYS A 53 -17.65 -17.95 14.75
CA LYS A 53 -16.18 -17.97 14.90
C LYS A 53 -15.42 -17.21 13.78
N GLY A 54 -16.14 -16.51 12.92
CA GLY A 54 -15.57 -15.84 11.74
C GLY A 54 -14.54 -14.75 12.05
N TRP A 55 -14.56 -14.18 13.25
CA TRP A 55 -13.52 -13.21 13.65
C TRP A 55 -12.10 -13.83 13.68
N THR A 56 -11.99 -15.11 14.00
CA THR A 56 -10.71 -15.84 13.96
C THR A 56 -10.21 -15.98 12.54
N VAL A 57 -11.12 -16.26 11.58
CA VAL A 57 -10.80 -16.33 10.15
C VAL A 57 -10.31 -14.97 9.64
N ALA A 58 -11.04 -13.89 9.95
CA ALA A 58 -10.64 -12.53 9.56
C ALA A 58 -9.26 -12.14 10.11
N LYS A 59 -8.95 -12.47 11.37
CA LYS A 59 -7.64 -12.16 11.97
C LYS A 59 -6.49 -12.90 11.31
N SER A 60 -6.68 -14.12 10.84
CA SER A 60 -5.61 -14.87 10.16
C SER A 60 -5.16 -14.20 8.88
N LEU A 61 -6.09 -13.59 8.13
CA LEU A 61 -5.78 -12.83 6.91
C LEU A 61 -4.92 -11.59 7.19
N LEU A 62 -5.22 -10.86 8.27
CA LEU A 62 -4.52 -9.60 8.60
C LEU A 62 -3.03 -9.78 8.91
N GLY A 63 -2.60 -10.99 9.28
CA GLY A 63 -1.18 -11.31 9.49
C GLY A 63 -0.37 -11.27 8.20
N PHE A 64 -0.93 -11.82 7.12
CA PHE A 64 -0.28 -11.85 5.80
C PHE A 64 -0.32 -10.49 5.09
N GLU A 65 -1.35 -9.70 5.34
CA GLU A 65 -1.51 -8.37 4.73
C GLU A 65 -0.35 -7.42 5.09
N ARG A 66 0.18 -7.52 6.32
CA ARG A 66 1.28 -6.65 6.78
C ARG A 66 2.55 -6.79 5.95
N ILE A 67 2.94 -8.00 5.60
CA ILE A 67 4.12 -8.21 4.76
C ILE A 67 3.86 -7.76 3.33
N PHE A 68 2.64 -7.99 2.80
CA PHE A 68 2.28 -7.58 1.45
C PHE A 68 2.35 -6.05 1.28
N ILE A 69 1.76 -5.29 2.21
CA ILE A 69 1.77 -3.82 2.17
C ILE A 69 3.17 -3.24 2.43
N GLY A 70 4.01 -3.96 3.18
CA GLY A 70 5.41 -3.60 3.44
C GLY A 70 6.37 -3.87 2.29
N SER A 71 5.87 -4.32 1.12
CA SER A 71 6.69 -4.62 -0.05
C SER A 71 7.38 -3.37 -0.60
N PRO A 72 8.66 -3.46 -1.05
CA PRO A 72 9.39 -2.35 -1.67
C PRO A 72 8.89 -1.99 -3.07
N LYS A 73 8.00 -2.76 -3.68
CA LYS A 73 7.56 -2.59 -5.09
C LYS A 73 7.00 -1.20 -5.40
N LEU A 74 6.24 -0.59 -4.48
CA LEU A 74 5.68 0.74 -4.73
C LEU A 74 6.74 1.85 -4.69
N PRO A 75 7.62 1.92 -3.66
CA PRO A 75 8.72 2.88 -3.70
C PRO A 75 9.73 2.60 -4.84
N GLU A 76 10.02 1.34 -5.20
CA GLU A 76 10.85 0.99 -6.37
C GLU A 76 10.24 1.55 -7.66
N TYR A 77 8.96 1.30 -7.91
CA TYR A 77 8.23 1.88 -9.05
C TYR A 77 8.32 3.42 -9.07
N ALA A 78 8.18 4.06 -7.90
CA ALA A 78 8.29 5.53 -7.85
C ALA A 78 9.71 6.02 -8.13
N LEU A 79 10.76 5.26 -7.73
CA LEU A 79 12.14 5.57 -8.10
C LEU A 79 12.38 5.46 -9.62
N GLU A 80 11.83 4.46 -10.29
CA GLU A 80 11.90 4.31 -11.75
C GLU A 80 11.24 5.50 -12.48
N VAL A 81 10.07 5.94 -12.01
CA VAL A 81 9.41 7.14 -12.54
C VAL A 81 10.23 8.39 -12.27
N LEU A 82 10.81 8.52 -11.07
CA LEU A 82 11.66 9.65 -10.70
C LEU A 82 12.90 9.75 -11.61
N GLU A 83 13.60 8.64 -11.84
CA GLU A 83 14.75 8.59 -12.73
C GLU A 83 14.39 8.97 -14.17
N THR A 84 13.24 8.48 -14.66
CA THR A 84 12.70 8.82 -15.97
C THR A 84 12.46 10.32 -16.10
N VAL A 85 11.81 10.94 -15.11
CA VAL A 85 11.54 12.38 -15.09
C VAL A 85 12.83 13.18 -14.97
N ALA A 86 13.76 12.78 -14.09
CA ALA A 86 15.03 13.45 -13.88
C ALA A 86 15.91 13.43 -15.14
N SER A 87 15.96 12.28 -15.83
CA SER A 87 16.65 12.14 -17.11
C SER A 87 16.06 13.07 -18.17
N ALA A 88 14.74 13.06 -18.31
CA ALA A 88 14.05 13.93 -19.27
C ALA A 88 14.18 15.44 -18.99
N ARG A 89 14.39 15.78 -17.72
CA ARG A 89 14.66 17.15 -17.26
C ARG A 89 16.14 17.54 -17.33
N GLY A 90 17.04 16.58 -17.54
CA GLY A 90 18.48 16.81 -17.56
C GLY A 90 19.08 17.18 -16.18
N VAL A 91 18.47 16.69 -15.08
CA VAL A 91 18.89 17.03 -13.71
C VAL A 91 19.62 15.91 -12.97
N LEU A 92 19.92 14.81 -13.65
CA LEU A 92 20.62 13.66 -13.03
C LEU A 92 21.99 14.03 -12.42
N ASP A 93 22.67 14.99 -13.00
CA ASP A 93 23.98 15.49 -12.53
C ASP A 93 23.88 16.71 -11.60
N ASP A 94 22.66 17.22 -11.34
CA ASP A 94 22.45 18.26 -10.36
C ASP A 94 22.78 17.75 -8.95
N PRO A 95 23.72 18.38 -8.20
CA PRO A 95 24.17 17.84 -6.92
C PRO A 95 23.08 17.81 -5.85
N VAL A 96 22.09 18.72 -5.90
CA VAL A 96 20.98 18.76 -4.94
C VAL A 96 20.01 17.63 -5.22
N PHE A 97 19.64 17.42 -6.49
CA PHE A 97 18.82 16.29 -6.89
C PHE A 97 19.51 14.97 -6.54
N ARG A 98 20.78 14.83 -6.89
CA ARG A 98 21.56 13.62 -6.71
C ARG A 98 21.67 13.21 -5.23
N ASP A 99 21.89 14.15 -4.30
CA ASP A 99 21.88 13.86 -2.87
C ASP A 99 20.53 13.29 -2.40
N LYS A 100 19.42 13.93 -2.79
CA LYS A 100 18.06 13.47 -2.45
C LYS A 100 17.77 12.10 -3.04
N TYR A 101 18.11 11.89 -4.31
CA TYR A 101 17.87 10.64 -5.03
C TYR A 101 18.64 9.47 -4.43
N VAL A 102 19.95 9.63 -4.19
CA VAL A 102 20.79 8.56 -3.64
C VAL A 102 20.36 8.17 -2.22
N ARG A 103 20.01 9.15 -1.38
CA ARG A 103 19.47 8.86 -0.03
C ARG A 103 18.19 8.04 -0.10
N LEU A 104 17.29 8.39 -1.01
CA LEU A 104 16.05 7.68 -1.19
C LEU A 104 16.27 6.28 -1.79
N GLN A 105 17.18 6.14 -2.74
CA GLN A 105 17.56 4.85 -3.31
C GLN A 105 18.11 3.91 -2.23
N LEU A 106 19.04 4.38 -1.40
CA LEU A 106 19.58 3.59 -0.27
C LEU A 106 18.48 3.23 0.74
N ASP A 107 17.53 4.14 1.02
CA ASP A 107 16.40 3.89 1.91
C ASP A 107 15.52 2.74 1.37
N VAL A 108 15.26 2.71 0.06
CA VAL A 108 14.47 1.66 -0.60
C VAL A 108 15.25 0.33 -0.69
N GLU A 109 16.55 0.35 -0.93
CA GLU A 109 17.39 -0.85 -0.93
C GLU A 109 17.44 -1.50 0.46
N HIS A 110 17.60 -0.71 1.53
CA HIS A 110 17.54 -1.21 2.91
C HIS A 110 16.17 -1.79 3.26
N LEU A 111 15.08 -1.15 2.79
CA LEU A 111 13.74 -1.70 2.90
C LEU A 111 13.64 -3.07 2.20
N GLY A 112 14.19 -3.19 0.98
CA GLY A 112 14.22 -4.44 0.22
C GLY A 112 14.95 -5.56 0.96
N ALA A 113 16.10 -5.27 1.54
CA ALA A 113 16.86 -6.22 2.35
C ALA A 113 16.07 -6.66 3.60
N SER A 114 15.43 -5.70 4.30
CA SER A 114 14.58 -5.99 5.45
C SER A 114 13.35 -6.81 5.06
N TYR A 115 12.70 -6.46 3.96
CA TYR A 115 11.57 -7.23 3.43
C TYR A 115 11.94 -8.68 3.13
N LYS A 116 13.10 -8.90 2.49
CA LYS A 116 13.61 -10.25 2.21
C LYS A 116 13.78 -11.06 3.49
N HIS A 117 14.31 -10.47 4.55
CA HIS A 117 14.45 -11.14 5.85
C HIS A 117 13.11 -11.68 6.35
N TYR A 118 12.04 -10.87 6.34
CA TYR A 118 10.71 -11.32 6.78
C TYR A 118 10.07 -12.30 5.80
N ALA A 119 10.31 -12.17 4.51
CA ALA A 119 9.86 -13.14 3.50
C ALA A 119 10.51 -14.52 3.74
N ASP A 120 11.78 -14.56 4.09
CA ASP A 120 12.51 -15.79 4.41
C ASP A 120 11.96 -16.46 5.69
N ILE A 121 11.51 -15.70 6.71
CA ILE A 121 10.82 -16.22 7.90
C ILE A 121 9.53 -16.93 7.50
N VAL A 122 8.70 -16.28 6.67
CA VAL A 122 7.44 -16.86 6.17
C VAL A 122 7.71 -18.11 5.32
N ALA A 123 8.73 -18.08 4.46
CA ALA A 123 9.09 -19.22 3.62
C ALA A 123 9.51 -20.46 4.43
N ARG A 124 10.04 -20.27 5.65
CA ARG A 124 10.34 -21.36 6.59
C ARG A 124 9.12 -21.84 7.39
N GLY A 125 7.94 -21.26 7.17
CA GLY A 125 6.72 -21.58 7.93
C GLY A 125 6.68 -20.99 9.33
N GLU A 126 7.56 -20.04 9.63
CA GLU A 126 7.62 -19.37 10.92
C GLU A 126 6.58 -18.22 11.01
N THR A 127 6.15 -17.89 12.23
CA THR A 127 5.19 -16.80 12.44
C THR A 127 5.91 -15.47 12.58
N LEU A 128 5.39 -14.44 11.88
CA LEU A 128 5.90 -13.08 11.96
C LEU A 128 5.59 -12.44 13.31
N GLY A 129 6.58 -11.77 13.89
CA GLY A 129 6.43 -10.93 15.08
C GLY A 129 5.71 -9.61 14.78
N ALA A 130 5.49 -8.81 15.84
CA ALA A 130 4.88 -7.48 15.71
C ALA A 130 5.81 -6.47 15.01
N ASP A 131 7.09 -6.72 15.02
CA ASP A 131 8.16 -5.93 14.39
C ASP A 131 8.01 -5.82 12.86
N VAL A 132 7.35 -6.80 12.20
CA VAL A 132 7.01 -6.72 10.76
C VAL A 132 6.20 -5.45 10.41
N SER A 133 5.51 -4.86 11.39
CA SER A 133 4.80 -3.58 11.23
C SER A 133 5.70 -2.43 10.78
N MET A 134 7.00 -2.53 11.02
CA MET A 134 8.02 -1.58 10.56
C MET A 134 8.06 -1.48 9.03
N LEU A 135 7.95 -2.60 8.33
CA LEU A 135 8.00 -2.62 6.86
C LEU A 135 6.91 -1.74 6.24
N LYS A 136 5.67 -1.82 6.77
CA LYS A 136 4.55 -1.03 6.26
C LYS A 136 4.79 0.47 6.43
N VAL A 137 5.27 0.88 7.59
CA VAL A 137 5.62 2.28 7.86
C VAL A 137 6.69 2.75 6.88
N TRP A 138 7.75 1.98 6.77
CA TRP A 138 8.91 2.33 5.93
C TRP A 138 8.53 2.39 4.45
N ALA A 139 7.91 1.34 3.90
CA ALA A 139 7.53 1.28 2.50
C ALA A 139 6.60 2.45 2.09
N THR A 140 5.60 2.76 2.91
CA THR A 140 4.63 3.80 2.57
C THR A 140 5.21 5.21 2.70
N GLU A 141 6.11 5.44 3.65
CA GLU A 141 6.80 6.73 3.78
C GLU A 141 7.87 6.94 2.71
N ALA A 142 8.62 5.88 2.34
CA ALA A 142 9.54 5.93 1.21
C ALA A 142 8.80 6.21 -0.11
N PHE A 143 7.63 5.56 -0.31
CA PHE A 143 6.79 5.82 -1.48
C PHE A 143 6.30 7.26 -1.54
N GLN A 144 5.86 7.85 -0.41
CA GLN A 144 5.47 9.27 -0.38
C GLN A 144 6.64 10.19 -0.71
N LYS A 145 7.81 9.97 -0.11
CA LYS A 145 9.02 10.77 -0.37
C LYS A 145 9.42 10.72 -1.85
N ALA A 146 9.38 9.52 -2.46
CA ALA A 146 9.66 9.36 -3.89
C ALA A 146 8.65 10.12 -4.75
N ALA A 147 7.36 9.98 -4.45
CA ALA A 147 6.29 10.65 -5.17
C ALA A 147 6.36 12.18 -5.06
N ASP A 148 6.73 12.71 -3.91
CA ASP A 148 6.93 14.15 -3.69
C ASP A 148 8.14 14.66 -4.50
N LEU A 149 9.23 13.89 -4.54
CA LEU A 149 10.42 14.26 -5.32
C LEU A 149 10.16 14.19 -6.83
N ILE A 150 9.28 13.30 -7.32
CA ILE A 150 8.83 13.30 -8.72
C ILE A 150 8.18 14.64 -9.08
N ILE A 151 7.24 15.12 -8.25
CA ILE A 151 6.57 16.41 -8.45
C ILE A 151 7.57 17.56 -8.46
N GLU A 152 8.47 17.59 -7.48
CA GLU A 152 9.52 18.61 -7.38
C GLU A 152 10.41 18.62 -8.65
N THR A 153 10.84 17.44 -9.09
CA THR A 153 11.72 17.27 -10.25
C THR A 153 11.03 17.66 -11.56
N ALA A 154 9.73 17.37 -11.71
CA ALA A 154 8.95 17.78 -12.88
C ALA A 154 8.76 19.31 -12.97
N GLY A 155 8.92 20.03 -11.84
CA GLY A 155 8.75 21.48 -11.78
C GLY A 155 7.32 21.92 -12.14
N PRO A 156 7.14 22.95 -12.99
CA PRO A 156 5.79 23.41 -13.36
C PRO A 156 4.89 22.34 -13.97
N LEU A 157 5.47 21.30 -14.58
CA LEU A 157 4.72 20.17 -15.17
C LEU A 157 4.24 19.18 -14.12
N GLY A 158 4.74 19.24 -12.88
CA GLY A 158 4.33 18.37 -11.78
C GLY A 158 2.87 18.51 -11.35
N ALA A 159 2.21 19.61 -11.71
CA ALA A 159 0.79 19.85 -11.42
C ALA A 159 -0.16 19.42 -12.56
N MET A 160 0.37 18.93 -13.68
CA MET A 160 -0.44 18.56 -14.84
C MET A 160 -1.17 17.24 -14.64
N LYS A 161 -2.48 17.24 -14.89
CA LYS A 161 -3.32 16.05 -14.81
C LYS A 161 -3.13 15.16 -16.03
N GLY A 162 -2.96 13.87 -15.81
CA GLY A 162 -2.81 12.86 -16.86
C GLY A 162 -1.38 12.78 -17.40
N ALA A 163 -1.22 12.08 -18.53
CA ALA A 163 0.07 11.98 -19.21
C ALA A 163 0.51 13.34 -19.75
N THR A 164 1.71 13.74 -19.39
CA THR A 164 2.30 15.04 -19.77
C THR A 164 3.65 14.80 -20.40
N ARG A 165 3.93 15.53 -21.50
CA ARG A 165 5.21 15.45 -22.20
C ARG A 165 6.29 16.18 -21.40
N ILE A 166 7.31 15.45 -20.94
CA ILE A 166 8.51 15.98 -20.30
C ILE A 166 9.70 15.57 -21.15
N GLY A 167 10.34 16.54 -21.83
CA GLY A 167 11.40 16.23 -22.79
C GLY A 167 10.92 15.26 -23.87
N HIS A 168 11.45 14.05 -23.87
CA HIS A 168 11.14 12.98 -24.84
C HIS A 168 10.18 11.90 -24.31
N VAL A 169 9.71 11.98 -23.06
CA VAL A 169 8.83 10.98 -22.44
C VAL A 169 7.45 11.54 -22.14
N ASP A 170 6.44 10.67 -22.21
CA ASP A 170 5.09 10.96 -21.72
C ASP A 170 4.91 10.24 -20.37
N VAL A 171 4.68 11.01 -19.32
CA VAL A 171 4.60 10.49 -17.96
C VAL A 171 3.46 11.13 -17.17
N ASN A 172 2.72 10.33 -16.40
CA ASN A 172 1.74 10.85 -15.45
C ASN A 172 2.40 11.03 -14.08
N VAL A 173 2.92 12.23 -13.83
CA VAL A 173 3.66 12.58 -12.61
C VAL A 173 2.79 12.59 -11.35
N LEU A 174 1.48 12.84 -11.50
CA LEU A 174 0.52 12.85 -10.38
C LEU A 174 0.05 11.45 -9.98
N ALA A 175 0.19 10.44 -10.84
CA ALA A 175 -0.28 9.09 -10.51
C ALA A 175 0.42 8.50 -9.27
N PRO A 176 1.77 8.49 -9.16
CA PRO A 176 2.45 8.05 -7.95
C PRO A 176 2.08 8.90 -6.72
N PHE A 177 1.94 10.21 -6.89
CA PHE A 177 1.56 11.13 -5.82
C PHE A 177 0.21 10.78 -5.19
N TYR A 178 -0.84 10.62 -6.01
CA TYR A 178 -2.16 10.28 -5.50
C TYR A 178 -2.20 8.88 -4.90
N LYS A 179 -1.52 7.90 -5.50
CA LYS A 179 -1.41 6.53 -4.95
C LYS A 179 -0.67 6.49 -3.61
N ALA A 180 0.31 7.36 -3.40
CA ALA A 180 1.08 7.40 -2.18
C ALA A 180 0.31 7.99 -0.98
N ARG A 181 -0.68 8.88 -1.21
CA ARG A 181 -1.41 9.53 -0.10
C ARG A 181 -2.17 8.56 0.80
N PRO A 182 -3.04 7.67 0.29
CA PRO A 182 -3.74 6.72 1.15
C PRO A 182 -2.85 5.60 1.68
N ALA A 183 -1.65 5.40 1.14
CA ALA A 183 -0.76 4.30 1.52
C ALA A 183 -0.38 4.30 3.01
N THR A 184 -0.26 5.47 3.65
CA THR A 184 0.00 5.58 5.09
C THR A 184 -1.25 5.37 5.96
N ILE A 185 -2.43 5.23 5.34
CA ILE A 185 -3.73 5.14 6.02
C ILE A 185 -4.29 3.71 5.96
N TYR A 186 -4.39 3.12 4.76
CA TYR A 186 -4.95 1.78 4.61
C TYR A 186 -4.04 0.69 5.20
N GLY A 187 -4.60 -0.50 5.44
CA GLY A 187 -3.87 -1.61 6.07
C GLY A 187 -3.44 -1.31 7.52
N GLY A 188 -4.19 -0.43 8.19
CA GLY A 188 -3.85 0.16 9.48
C GLY A 188 -2.91 1.35 9.34
N SER A 189 -3.33 2.53 9.87
CA SER A 189 -2.53 3.74 9.69
C SER A 189 -1.11 3.61 10.28
N ASN A 190 -0.18 4.41 9.77
CA ASN A 190 1.21 4.38 10.25
C ASN A 190 1.30 4.69 11.74
N GLU A 191 0.37 5.48 12.31
CA GLU A 191 0.26 5.74 13.74
C GLU A 191 -0.10 4.46 14.51
N ILE A 192 -1.06 3.67 13.99
CA ILE A 192 -1.42 2.38 14.59
C ILE A 192 -0.27 1.38 14.49
N GLN A 193 0.45 1.34 13.37
CA GLN A 193 1.63 0.47 13.24
C GLN A 193 2.73 0.88 14.24
N ARG A 194 2.98 2.18 14.42
CA ARG A 194 3.91 2.69 15.45
C ARG A 194 3.45 2.34 16.87
N ASN A 195 2.15 2.41 17.16
CA ASN A 195 1.61 1.99 18.47
C ASN A 195 1.81 0.48 18.70
N ILE A 196 1.70 -0.35 17.66
CA ILE A 196 1.99 -1.80 17.75
C ILE A 196 3.47 -2.01 18.08
N LEU A 197 4.37 -1.34 17.36
CA LEU A 197 5.82 -1.42 17.59
C LEU A 197 6.17 -0.96 19.01
N SER A 198 5.65 0.18 19.44
CA SER A 198 5.90 0.73 20.78
C SER A 198 5.49 -0.25 21.88
N LYS A 199 4.29 -0.81 21.81
CA LYS A 199 3.76 -1.69 22.85
C LYS A 199 4.35 -3.10 22.80
N ALA A 200 4.45 -3.70 21.62
CA ALA A 200 4.76 -5.11 21.49
C ALA A 200 6.26 -5.39 21.31
N VAL A 201 7.03 -4.41 20.83
CA VAL A 201 8.48 -4.56 20.59
C VAL A 201 9.30 -3.79 21.61
N LEU A 202 8.91 -2.55 21.91
CA LEU A 202 9.66 -1.68 22.83
C LEU A 202 9.18 -1.75 24.29
N GLY A 203 7.97 -2.29 24.55
CA GLY A 203 7.41 -2.42 25.90
C GLY A 203 6.98 -1.09 26.52
N LEU A 204 6.64 -0.07 25.70
CA LEU A 204 6.23 1.28 26.12
C LEU A 204 4.72 1.42 26.25
#